data_d9fbf3b0676828c66615e002e8dfa00b
#
_entry.id   d9fbf3b0676828c66615e002e8dfa00b
#
_cell.length_a   1.000
_cell.length_b   1.000
_cell.length_c   1.000
_cell.angle_alpha   90.00
_cell.angle_beta   90.00
_cell.angle_gamma   90.00
#
_symmetry.space_group_name_H-M   'P 1'
#
loop_
_entity.id
_entity.type
_entity.pdbx_description
1 polymer ?
#
loop_
_entity_poly.entity_id
_entity_poly.type
_entity_poly.pdbx_seq_one_letter_code
_entity_poly.pdbx_strand_id
1 'polypeptide(L)'
;RLIVEAKPGTGRVLVDINQLLFWVDTQNSIRVAQKVAQNYTKTDLSSIDLVYAIETNASIIGGPSAGAAITIATIALIENKTLNQSVMMTGTINSDGTIGPVGEIVAKAKAAKDVGAKLFLVPKGQSVQVYYKPIEHCERFGPITYCSTEYKPEKIDVSKEVGIAVKEVSNIREALKYFLI
;
A
#
# COMPACT_ATOMS: atom_id res chain seq x y z
N ARG A 1 -0.56 12.17 -0.59
CA ARG A 1 0.32 12.21 -1.78
C ARG A 1 1.72 11.76 -1.40
N LEU A 2 2.32 10.82 -2.14
CA LEU A 2 3.73 10.45 -2.01
C LEU A 2 4.56 11.27 -3.00
N ILE A 3 5.68 11.81 -2.54
CA ILE A 3 6.64 12.56 -3.35
C ILE A 3 8.01 11.92 -3.17
N VAL A 4 8.70 11.66 -4.28
CA VAL A 4 10.07 11.15 -4.28
C VAL A 4 10.91 12.07 -5.17
N GLU A 5 12.01 12.61 -4.64
CA GLU A 5 12.93 13.50 -5.34
C GLU A 5 14.33 12.93 -5.36
N ALA A 6 15.07 13.20 -6.43
CA ALA A 6 16.49 12.91 -6.54
C ALA A 6 17.28 14.22 -6.52
N LYS A 7 18.34 14.27 -5.73
CA LYS A 7 19.24 15.43 -5.63
C LYS A 7 20.70 14.96 -5.74
N PRO A 8 21.62 15.75 -6.30
CA PRO A 8 23.04 15.43 -6.21
C PRO A 8 23.44 15.23 -4.74
N GLY A 9 24.16 14.16 -4.43
CA GLY A 9 24.46 13.82 -3.05
C GLY A 9 25.49 12.72 -2.89
N THR A 10 25.36 11.92 -1.86
CA THR A 10 26.30 10.88 -1.45
C THR A 10 25.61 9.52 -1.20
N GLY A 11 24.48 9.27 -1.84
CA GLY A 11 23.73 8.02 -1.72
C GLY A 11 22.83 7.92 -0.49
N ARG A 12 22.43 9.05 0.07
CA ARG A 12 21.58 9.06 1.29
C ARG A 12 20.10 8.84 0.95
N VAL A 13 19.42 8.22 1.88
CA VAL A 13 17.97 8.12 1.91
C VAL A 13 17.48 9.09 2.99
N LEU A 14 16.78 10.14 2.56
CA LEU A 14 16.31 11.22 3.39
C LEU A 14 14.77 11.19 3.47
N VAL A 15 14.23 11.54 4.62
CA VAL A 15 12.78 11.62 4.85
C VAL A 15 12.45 13.00 5.35
N ASP A 16 11.51 13.69 4.69
CA ASP A 16 10.99 14.96 5.15
C ASP A 16 10.01 14.73 6.32
N ILE A 17 10.37 15.25 7.49
CA ILE A 17 9.58 15.12 8.72
C ILE A 17 8.95 16.44 9.17
N ASN A 18 8.96 17.47 8.34
CA ASN A 18 8.47 18.80 8.73
C ASN A 18 6.96 18.81 9.07
N GLN A 19 6.17 17.96 8.39
CA GLN A 19 4.72 17.91 8.58
C GLN A 19 4.22 16.56 9.08
N LEU A 20 5.03 15.50 8.96
CA LEU A 20 4.63 14.13 9.21
C LEU A 20 5.74 13.31 9.84
N LEU A 21 5.43 12.61 10.93
CA LEU A 21 6.34 11.66 11.54
C LEU A 21 6.13 10.26 10.95
N PHE A 22 7.24 9.62 10.60
CA PHE A 22 7.26 8.26 10.03
C PHE A 22 7.66 7.24 11.11
N TRP A 23 6.85 6.24 11.29
CA TRP A 23 7.19 5.12 12.16
C TRP A 23 8.32 4.27 11.56
N VAL A 24 8.97 3.49 12.41
CA VAL A 24 10.15 2.66 12.06
C VAL A 24 9.87 1.71 10.90
N ASP A 25 8.70 1.10 10.85
CA ASP A 25 8.28 0.19 9.79
C ASP A 25 8.14 0.89 8.42
N THR A 26 7.61 2.12 8.40
CA THR A 26 7.56 2.95 7.19
C THR A 26 8.96 3.36 6.73
N GLN A 27 9.84 3.77 7.67
CA GLN A 27 11.24 4.07 7.35
C GLN A 27 11.98 2.86 6.79
N ASN A 28 11.74 1.67 7.36
CA ASN A 28 12.31 0.43 6.84
C ASN A 28 11.79 0.11 5.43
N SER A 29 10.50 0.34 5.17
CA SER A 29 9.92 0.17 3.83
C SER A 29 10.58 1.08 2.79
N ILE A 30 10.90 2.33 3.15
CA ILE A 30 11.64 3.26 2.28
C ILE A 30 13.05 2.72 1.97
N ARG A 31 13.75 2.20 2.98
CA ARG A 31 15.11 1.62 2.79
C ARG A 31 15.07 0.39 1.89
N VAL A 32 14.08 -0.48 2.04
CA VAL A 32 13.90 -1.66 1.16
C VAL A 32 13.52 -1.21 -0.24
N ALA A 33 12.60 -0.26 -0.39
CA ALA A 33 12.17 0.29 -1.67
C ALA A 33 13.34 0.86 -2.49
N GLN A 34 14.24 1.63 -1.85
CA GLN A 34 15.43 2.15 -2.50
C GLN A 34 16.34 1.03 -3.02
N LYS A 35 16.60 -0.01 -2.21
CA LYS A 35 17.42 -1.16 -2.62
C LYS A 35 16.79 -1.95 -3.77
N VAL A 36 15.49 -2.19 -3.71
CA VAL A 36 14.74 -2.88 -4.77
C VAL A 36 14.77 -2.06 -6.06
N ALA A 37 14.56 -0.74 -5.98
CA ALA A 37 14.62 0.15 -7.14
C ALA A 37 16.02 0.17 -7.77
N GLN A 38 17.07 0.27 -6.97
CA GLN A 38 18.46 0.19 -7.44
C GLN A 38 18.75 -1.15 -8.14
N ASN A 39 18.32 -2.26 -7.53
CA ASN A 39 18.51 -3.59 -8.11
C ASN A 39 17.71 -3.79 -9.40
N TYR A 40 16.54 -3.21 -9.49
CA TYR A 40 15.67 -3.28 -10.68
C TYR A 40 16.24 -2.48 -11.84
N THR A 41 16.60 -1.22 -11.60
CA THR A 41 17.08 -0.27 -12.63
C THR A 41 18.56 -0.47 -12.98
N LYS A 42 19.32 -1.20 -12.15
CA LYS A 42 20.79 -1.35 -12.26
C LYS A 42 21.54 -0.01 -12.21
N THR A 43 20.94 1.01 -11.62
CA THR A 43 21.52 2.36 -11.53
C THR A 43 22.34 2.49 -10.24
N ASP A 44 23.53 3.05 -10.36
CA ASP A 44 24.33 3.42 -9.19
C ASP A 44 23.76 4.72 -8.59
N LEU A 45 23.34 4.64 -7.34
CA LEU A 45 22.79 5.76 -6.58
C LEU A 45 23.80 6.39 -5.61
N SER A 46 25.08 6.04 -5.70
CA SER A 46 26.11 6.53 -4.75
C SER A 46 26.33 8.05 -4.79
N SER A 47 25.97 8.70 -5.88
CA SER A 47 26.06 10.16 -6.07
C SER A 47 24.71 10.89 -6.03
N ILE A 48 23.64 10.19 -5.64
CA ILE A 48 22.28 10.71 -5.64
C ILE A 48 21.66 10.51 -4.26
N ASP A 49 21.21 11.58 -3.63
CA ASP A 49 20.37 11.51 -2.45
C ASP A 49 18.89 11.42 -2.87
N LEU A 50 18.17 10.44 -2.32
CA LEU A 50 16.73 10.30 -2.50
C LEU A 50 16.00 10.91 -1.31
N VAL A 51 15.06 11.80 -1.59
CA VAL A 51 14.22 12.46 -0.58
C VAL A 51 12.78 11.97 -0.70
N TYR A 52 12.23 11.50 0.40
CA TYR A 52 10.86 10.99 0.48
C TYR A 52 10.02 11.91 1.34
N ALA A 53 8.89 12.37 0.80
CA ALA A 53 7.90 13.15 1.53
C ALA A 53 6.50 12.57 1.30
N ILE A 54 5.65 12.69 2.31
CA ILE A 54 4.22 12.32 2.21
C ILE A 54 3.39 13.49 2.69
N GLU A 55 2.53 14.00 1.82
CA GLU A 55 1.55 15.01 2.15
C GLU A 55 0.24 14.33 2.57
N THR A 56 -0.19 14.60 3.79
CA THR A 56 -1.44 14.06 4.36
C THR A 56 -1.93 14.99 5.48
N ASN A 57 -3.19 14.86 5.84
CA ASN A 57 -3.77 15.53 6.99
C ASN A 57 -3.46 14.83 8.33
N ALA A 58 -2.79 13.68 8.30
CA ALA A 58 -2.34 13.00 9.50
C ALA A 58 -1.01 13.56 9.99
N SER A 59 -0.77 13.54 11.30
CA SER A 59 0.51 13.94 11.91
C SER A 59 1.51 12.80 12.03
N ILE A 60 1.03 11.57 11.96
CA ILE A 60 1.84 10.34 12.06
C ILE A 60 1.35 9.35 11.00
N ILE A 61 2.29 8.71 10.32
CA ILE A 61 2.01 7.58 9.43
C ILE A 61 2.84 6.36 9.85
N GLY A 62 2.21 5.20 9.83
CA GLY A 62 2.83 3.93 10.18
C GLY A 62 2.34 2.81 9.27
N GLY A 63 3.00 1.67 9.41
CA GLY A 63 2.72 0.47 8.64
C GLY A 63 3.57 0.33 7.38
N PRO A 64 3.95 -0.91 7.04
CA PRO A 64 4.79 -1.19 5.87
C PRO A 64 4.02 -1.21 4.56
N SER A 65 2.71 -0.95 4.56
CA SER A 65 1.79 -1.19 3.45
C SER A 65 1.95 -0.23 2.25
N ALA A 66 2.75 0.83 2.39
CA ALA A 66 3.10 1.74 1.29
C ALA A 66 4.38 1.31 0.55
N GLY A 67 5.09 0.28 1.01
CA GLY A 67 6.40 -0.11 0.50
C GLY A 67 6.43 -0.38 -1.00
N ALA A 68 5.42 -1.08 -1.53
CA ALA A 68 5.32 -1.33 -2.97
C ALA A 68 5.11 -0.03 -3.77
N ALA A 69 4.24 0.88 -3.32
CA ALA A 69 4.01 2.16 -3.98
C ALA A 69 5.26 3.06 -3.94
N ILE A 70 5.97 3.09 -2.81
CA ILE A 70 7.25 3.81 -2.67
C ILE A 70 8.27 3.26 -3.68
N THR A 71 8.35 1.93 -3.84
CA THR A 71 9.26 1.29 -4.81
C THR A 71 8.93 1.70 -6.24
N ILE A 72 7.65 1.67 -6.64
CA ILE A 72 7.20 2.09 -7.97
C ILE A 72 7.58 3.55 -8.23
N ALA A 73 7.30 4.44 -7.27
CA ALA A 73 7.64 5.87 -7.42
C ALA A 73 9.16 6.09 -7.54
N THR A 74 9.95 5.34 -6.77
CA THR A 74 11.42 5.42 -6.84
C THR A 74 11.96 4.93 -8.19
N ILE A 75 11.44 3.80 -8.71
CA ILE A 75 11.83 3.29 -10.04
C ILE A 75 11.46 4.29 -11.14
N ALA A 76 10.25 4.83 -11.10
CA ALA A 76 9.81 5.81 -12.08
C ALA A 76 10.68 7.07 -12.09
N LEU A 77 11.07 7.56 -10.91
CA LEU A 77 12.01 8.68 -10.78
C LEU A 77 13.38 8.36 -11.40
N ILE A 78 13.97 7.21 -11.05
CA ILE A 78 15.30 6.81 -11.56
C ILE A 78 15.27 6.63 -13.09
N GLU A 79 14.21 6.06 -13.64
CA GLU A 79 14.05 5.83 -15.07
C GLU A 79 13.49 7.05 -15.84
N ASN A 80 13.22 8.15 -15.14
CA ASN A 80 12.58 9.35 -15.69
C ASN A 80 11.27 9.03 -16.43
N LYS A 81 10.44 8.19 -15.81
CA LYS A 81 9.14 7.74 -16.32
C LYS A 81 7.98 8.46 -15.65
N THR A 82 6.92 8.69 -16.41
CA THR A 82 5.68 9.23 -15.86
C THR A 82 4.79 8.11 -15.32
N LEU A 83 4.19 8.35 -14.16
CA LEU A 83 3.25 7.42 -13.53
C LEU A 83 1.80 7.74 -13.92
N ASN A 84 1.04 6.70 -14.20
CA ASN A 84 -0.40 6.77 -14.38
C ASN A 84 -1.09 7.12 -13.05
N GLN A 85 -1.55 8.35 -12.92
CA GLN A 85 -2.20 8.86 -11.71
C GLN A 85 -3.57 8.23 -11.43
N SER A 86 -4.16 7.52 -12.40
CA SER A 86 -5.42 6.79 -12.19
C SER A 86 -5.24 5.40 -11.59
N VAL A 87 -3.99 4.97 -11.38
CA VAL A 87 -3.65 3.70 -10.74
C VAL A 87 -3.12 3.95 -9.33
N MET A 88 -3.66 3.26 -8.36
CA MET A 88 -3.16 3.26 -6.99
C MET A 88 -2.91 1.83 -6.52
N MET A 89 -2.13 1.68 -5.48
CA MET A 89 -1.81 0.36 -4.95
C MET A 89 -1.59 0.37 -3.44
N THR A 90 -1.68 -0.81 -2.86
CA THR A 90 -1.16 -1.12 -1.52
C THR A 90 -0.36 -2.41 -1.58
N GLY A 91 0.58 -2.57 -0.66
CA GLY A 91 1.40 -3.77 -0.55
C GLY A 91 2.67 -3.49 0.24
N THR A 92 3.12 -4.47 1.01
CA THR A 92 4.47 -4.44 1.57
C THR A 92 5.48 -4.75 0.45
N ILE A 93 6.74 -4.42 0.68
CA ILE A 93 7.83 -4.73 -0.26
C ILE A 93 8.88 -5.59 0.42
N ASN A 94 9.24 -6.69 -0.22
CA ASN A 94 10.34 -7.54 0.18
C ASN A 94 11.59 -7.20 -0.64
N SER A 95 12.78 -7.55 -0.11
CA SER A 95 14.07 -7.22 -0.73
C SER A 95 14.30 -7.87 -2.10
N ASP A 96 13.56 -8.94 -2.41
CA ASP A 96 13.56 -9.61 -3.72
C ASP A 96 12.59 -8.97 -4.74
N GLY A 97 11.86 -7.91 -4.35
CA GLY A 97 10.89 -7.23 -5.19
C GLY A 97 9.49 -7.86 -5.19
N THR A 98 9.25 -8.88 -4.36
CA THR A 98 7.91 -9.43 -4.16
C THR A 98 7.05 -8.51 -3.30
N ILE A 99 5.73 -8.52 -3.56
CA ILE A 99 4.74 -7.71 -2.87
C ILE A 99 4.02 -8.61 -1.86
N GLY A 100 4.08 -8.22 -0.59
CA GLY A 100 3.47 -8.98 0.49
C GLY A 100 2.12 -8.41 0.96
N PRO A 101 1.40 -9.18 1.77
CA PRO A 101 0.03 -8.89 2.18
C PRO A 101 -0.05 -7.68 3.12
N VAL A 102 -1.25 -7.09 3.17
CA VAL A 102 -1.58 -5.95 4.03
C VAL A 102 -2.98 -6.09 4.61
N GLY A 103 -3.29 -5.33 5.65
CA GLY A 103 -4.65 -5.22 6.19
C GLY A 103 -5.45 -4.09 5.53
N GLU A 104 -6.74 -4.02 5.90
CA GLU A 104 -7.64 -2.91 5.57
C GLU A 104 -7.83 -2.66 4.06
N ILE A 105 -7.86 -3.71 3.25
CA ILE A 105 -7.91 -3.61 1.77
C ILE A 105 -9.15 -2.84 1.31
N VAL A 106 -10.33 -3.14 1.86
CA VAL A 106 -11.59 -2.49 1.46
C VAL A 106 -11.55 -0.99 1.75
N ALA A 107 -11.08 -0.60 2.95
CA ALA A 107 -10.95 0.81 3.33
C ALA A 107 -9.95 1.56 2.43
N LYS A 108 -8.82 0.92 2.10
CA LYS A 108 -7.81 1.47 1.20
C LYS A 108 -8.31 1.60 -0.24
N ALA A 109 -9.04 0.61 -0.73
CA ALA A 109 -9.66 0.66 -2.06
C ALA A 109 -10.71 1.78 -2.15
N LYS A 110 -11.51 1.97 -1.09
CA LYS A 110 -12.47 3.07 -1.00
C LYS A 110 -11.77 4.43 -1.02
N ALA A 111 -10.73 4.60 -0.22
CA ALA A 111 -9.93 5.82 -0.22
C ALA A 111 -9.30 6.11 -1.59
N ALA A 112 -8.81 5.09 -2.30
CA ALA A 112 -8.28 5.24 -3.65
C ALA A 112 -9.38 5.69 -4.65
N LYS A 113 -10.57 5.11 -4.58
CA LYS A 113 -11.73 5.52 -5.39
C LYS A 113 -12.12 6.97 -5.12
N ASP A 114 -12.18 7.36 -3.84
CA ASP A 114 -12.61 8.71 -3.42
C ASP A 114 -11.69 9.82 -3.95
N VAL A 115 -10.41 9.51 -4.22
CA VAL A 115 -9.46 10.43 -4.85
C VAL A 115 -9.34 10.25 -6.36
N GLY A 116 -10.24 9.48 -6.99
CA GLY A 116 -10.37 9.38 -8.44
C GLY A 116 -9.57 8.25 -9.10
N ALA A 117 -9.01 7.30 -8.35
CA ALA A 117 -8.38 6.13 -8.94
C ALA A 117 -9.41 5.29 -9.72
N LYS A 118 -8.98 4.77 -10.86
CA LYS A 118 -9.78 3.86 -11.72
C LYS A 118 -9.38 2.41 -11.52
N LEU A 119 -8.15 2.18 -11.09
CA LEU A 119 -7.58 0.86 -10.83
C LEU A 119 -6.85 0.85 -9.49
N PHE A 120 -7.13 -0.15 -8.66
CA PHE A 120 -6.45 -0.38 -7.40
C PHE A 120 -5.73 -1.73 -7.41
N LEU A 121 -4.41 -1.72 -7.26
CA LEU A 121 -3.60 -2.93 -7.22
C LEU A 121 -3.46 -3.39 -5.77
N VAL A 122 -3.68 -4.68 -5.57
CA VAL A 122 -3.58 -5.36 -4.27
C VAL A 122 -2.61 -6.53 -4.35
N PRO A 123 -2.03 -6.98 -3.24
CA PRO A 123 -1.22 -8.18 -3.21
C PRO A 123 -2.01 -9.42 -3.66
N LYS A 124 -1.31 -10.38 -4.25
CA LYS A 124 -1.91 -11.65 -4.70
C LYS A 124 -2.68 -12.33 -3.58
N GLY A 125 -3.90 -12.79 -3.89
CA GLY A 125 -4.82 -13.45 -2.96
C GLY A 125 -5.63 -12.49 -2.10
N GLN A 126 -5.56 -11.17 -2.31
CA GLN A 126 -6.24 -10.17 -1.49
C GLN A 126 -7.36 -9.40 -2.20
N SER A 127 -7.73 -9.76 -3.43
CA SER A 127 -8.92 -9.20 -4.11
C SER A 127 -10.24 -9.63 -3.47
N VAL A 128 -10.22 -10.74 -2.72
CA VAL A 128 -11.34 -11.23 -1.91
C VAL A 128 -10.91 -11.23 -0.44
N GLN A 129 -11.72 -10.61 0.41
CA GLN A 129 -11.51 -10.55 1.86
C GLN A 129 -12.51 -11.45 2.58
N VAL A 130 -12.09 -12.04 3.70
CA VAL A 130 -12.99 -12.80 4.59
C VAL A 130 -13.20 -11.99 5.85
N TYR A 131 -14.46 -11.64 6.09
CA TYR A 131 -14.88 -10.99 7.33
C TYR A 131 -15.71 -11.95 8.16
N TYR A 132 -15.58 -11.87 9.46
CA TYR A 132 -16.38 -12.64 10.39
C TYR A 132 -17.52 -11.77 10.90
N LYS A 133 -18.73 -12.03 10.38
CA LYS A 133 -19.95 -11.31 10.78
C LYS A 133 -20.49 -11.88 12.08
N PRO A 134 -20.64 -11.07 13.14
CA PRO A 134 -21.29 -11.53 14.37
C PRO A 134 -22.78 -11.74 14.12
N ILE A 135 -23.29 -12.88 14.55
CA ILE A 135 -24.73 -13.20 14.58
C ILE A 135 -25.09 -13.48 16.02
N GLU A 136 -25.94 -12.65 16.58
CA GLU A 136 -26.48 -12.87 17.94
C GLU A 136 -27.67 -13.83 17.90
N HIS A 137 -27.59 -14.85 18.76
CA HIS A 137 -28.67 -15.76 19.07
C HIS A 137 -29.09 -15.52 20.51
N CYS A 138 -30.28 -14.97 20.73
CA CYS A 138 -30.79 -14.71 22.06
C CYS A 138 -31.94 -15.65 22.38
N GLU A 139 -31.85 -16.38 23.49
CA GLU A 139 -32.87 -17.23 24.04
C GLU A 139 -33.35 -16.67 25.36
N ARG A 140 -34.67 -16.72 25.58
CA ARG A 140 -35.29 -16.22 26.81
C ARG A 140 -35.73 -17.36 27.69
N PHE A 141 -35.21 -17.38 28.91
CA PHE A 141 -35.59 -18.33 29.96
C PHE A 141 -36.26 -17.58 31.11
N GLY A 142 -37.58 -17.48 31.08
CA GLY A 142 -38.34 -16.68 32.06
C GLY A 142 -37.96 -15.19 32.02
N PRO A 143 -37.50 -14.61 33.13
CA PRO A 143 -37.06 -13.20 33.18
C PRO A 143 -35.65 -12.96 32.64
N ILE A 144 -34.89 -14.00 32.32
CA ILE A 144 -33.48 -13.92 31.90
C ILE A 144 -33.40 -14.12 30.40
N THR A 145 -32.67 -13.23 29.69
CA THR A 145 -32.31 -13.40 28.30
C THR A 145 -30.82 -13.76 28.22
N TYR A 146 -30.52 -14.89 27.61
CA TYR A 146 -29.18 -15.36 27.33
C TYR A 146 -28.88 -15.13 25.85
N CYS A 147 -27.80 -14.38 25.53
CA CYS A 147 -27.37 -14.16 24.17
C CYS A 147 -25.99 -14.80 23.94
N SER A 148 -25.89 -15.54 22.87
CA SER A 148 -24.60 -16.06 22.36
C SER A 148 -24.30 -15.43 21.00
N THR A 149 -23.05 -15.11 20.76
CA THR A 149 -22.57 -14.56 19.47
C THR A 149 -21.81 -15.63 18.70
N GLU A 150 -22.31 -15.96 17.51
CA GLU A 150 -21.62 -16.81 16.54
C GLU A 150 -20.99 -15.93 15.46
N TYR A 151 -19.77 -16.24 15.06
CA TYR A 151 -19.08 -15.53 13.98
C TYR A 151 -19.09 -16.35 12.69
N LYS A 152 -19.82 -15.86 11.66
CA LYS A 152 -19.87 -16.52 10.34
C LYS A 152 -18.94 -15.86 9.35
N PRO A 153 -18.10 -16.62 8.63
CA PRO A 153 -17.23 -16.06 7.59
C PRO A 153 -18.08 -15.60 6.39
N GLU A 154 -17.88 -14.36 5.98
CA GLU A 154 -18.46 -13.76 4.78
C GLU A 154 -17.33 -13.34 3.84
N LYS A 155 -17.41 -13.78 2.57
CA LYS A 155 -16.45 -13.39 1.54
C LYS A 155 -16.91 -12.12 0.85
N ILE A 156 -16.03 -11.12 0.80
CA ILE A 156 -16.27 -9.83 0.16
C ILE A 156 -15.30 -9.69 -1.00
N ASP A 157 -15.85 -9.60 -2.22
CA ASP A 157 -15.10 -9.18 -3.40
C ASP A 157 -14.88 -7.67 -3.35
N VAL A 158 -13.63 -7.24 -3.22
CA VAL A 158 -13.27 -5.83 -3.01
C VAL A 158 -13.73 -4.95 -4.16
N SER A 159 -13.64 -5.45 -5.41
CA SER A 159 -14.04 -4.70 -6.60
C SER A 159 -15.54 -4.42 -6.60
N LYS A 160 -16.34 -5.43 -6.25
CA LYS A 160 -17.82 -5.30 -6.18
C LYS A 160 -18.26 -4.43 -5.02
N GLU A 161 -17.62 -4.61 -3.86
CA GLU A 161 -17.96 -3.87 -2.63
C GLU A 161 -17.69 -2.37 -2.79
N VAL A 162 -16.54 -2.02 -3.36
CA VAL A 162 -16.11 -0.63 -3.49
C VAL A 162 -16.56 0.00 -4.80
N GLY A 163 -16.74 -0.80 -5.86
CA GLY A 163 -17.04 -0.30 -7.21
C GLY A 163 -15.84 0.40 -7.86
N ILE A 164 -14.65 -0.19 -7.73
CA ILE A 164 -13.40 0.19 -8.40
C ILE A 164 -12.78 -1.07 -9.02
N ALA A 165 -12.12 -0.95 -10.16
CA ALA A 165 -11.38 -2.08 -10.71
C ALA A 165 -10.24 -2.49 -9.75
N VAL A 166 -10.14 -3.79 -9.44
CA VAL A 166 -9.09 -4.34 -8.58
C VAL A 166 -8.31 -5.39 -9.35
N LYS A 167 -6.98 -5.34 -9.24
CA LYS A 167 -6.08 -6.34 -9.83
C LYS A 167 -5.07 -6.79 -8.79
N GLU A 168 -4.80 -8.09 -8.77
CA GLU A 168 -3.77 -8.68 -7.93
C GLU A 168 -2.42 -8.62 -8.62
N VAL A 169 -1.38 -8.32 -7.83
CA VAL A 169 0.01 -8.29 -8.29
C VAL A 169 0.91 -8.99 -7.28
N SER A 170 1.89 -9.75 -7.78
CA SER A 170 2.81 -10.54 -6.94
C SER A 170 4.15 -9.86 -6.72
N ASN A 171 4.56 -8.98 -7.62
CA ASN A 171 5.87 -8.33 -7.58
C ASN A 171 5.87 -6.99 -8.32
N ILE A 172 6.95 -6.23 -8.14
CA ILE A 172 7.12 -4.89 -8.70
C ILE A 172 7.10 -4.88 -10.23
N ARG A 173 7.65 -5.89 -10.89
CA ARG A 173 7.65 -5.96 -12.38
C ARG A 173 6.24 -6.06 -12.94
N GLU A 174 5.38 -6.79 -12.25
CA GLU A 174 3.97 -6.93 -12.63
C GLU A 174 3.22 -5.63 -12.38
N ALA A 175 3.43 -4.98 -11.23
CA ALA A 175 2.78 -3.72 -10.88
C ALA A 175 3.17 -2.56 -11.83
N LEU A 176 4.45 -2.47 -12.21
CA LEU A 176 4.96 -1.44 -13.13
C LEU A 176 4.22 -1.40 -14.48
N LYS A 177 3.72 -2.55 -14.98
CA LYS A 177 2.96 -2.61 -16.24
C LYS A 177 1.68 -1.78 -16.23
N TYR A 178 1.13 -1.49 -15.05
CA TYR A 178 -0.06 -0.68 -14.88
C TYR A 178 0.25 0.79 -14.59
N PHE A 179 1.42 1.07 -14.03
CA PHE A 179 1.81 2.41 -13.60
C PHE A 179 2.58 3.19 -14.65
N LEU A 180 3.41 2.53 -15.47
CA LEU A 180 4.23 3.24 -16.46
C LEU A 180 3.42 3.56 -17.72
N ILE A 181 3.51 4.82 -18.16
CA ILE A 181 2.93 5.35 -19.38
C ILE A 181 4.03 5.53 -20.41
#